data_8b71fa5ed0759fae9ce9a38ddccdea72
#
_entry.id   8b71fa5ed0759fae9ce9a38ddccdea72
#
_cell.length_a   1.000
_cell.length_b   1.000
_cell.length_c   1.000
_cell.angle_alpha   90.00
_cell.angle_beta   90.00
_cell.angle_gamma   90.00
#
_symmetry.space_group_name_H-M   'P 1'
#
loop_
_entity.id
_entity.type
_entity.pdbx_description
1 polymer ?
#
loop_
_entity_poly.entity_id
_entity_poly.type
_entity_poly.pdbx_seq_one_letter_code
_entity_poly.pdbx_strand_id
1 'polypeptide(L)'
;MKIKSLLGTLALSLGLLASPAAAEKFVVGFQPYDTISYQAIVNAELGLWKKYTPAGTEIEFQPALQGTVVANNMLANKAQVGYMSVMPATILCSKPKQAEIKMVATLGMSKGTRCSLVVVRKDAPEFKSNEEVARWLDGKIIAAPKGKVRTAAPPFL
;
A
#
# COMPACT_ATOMS: atom_id res chain seq x y z
N MET A 1 10.20 -46.56 50.43
CA MET A 1 8.89 -45.85 50.32
C MET A 1 8.92 -44.86 49.16
N LYS A 2 8.32 -45.22 48.04
CA LYS A 2 7.65 -44.47 46.98
C LYS A 2 8.26 -43.14 46.50
N ILE A 3 9.37 -43.17 45.75
CA ILE A 3 9.89 -42.06 44.95
C ILE A 3 9.59 -42.25 43.42
N LYS A 4 9.02 -43.39 43.02
CA LYS A 4 8.80 -43.74 41.61
C LYS A 4 7.55 -43.11 40.97
N SER A 5 6.64 -42.49 41.74
CA SER A 5 5.40 -41.94 41.20
C SER A 5 5.46 -40.41 40.91
N LEU A 6 6.53 -39.73 41.37
CA LEU A 6 6.65 -38.27 41.17
C LEU A 6 7.26 -37.87 39.81
N LEU A 7 8.03 -38.79 39.19
CA LEU A 7 8.69 -38.54 37.90
C LEU A 7 7.72 -38.70 36.69
N GLY A 8 6.66 -39.45 36.85
CA GLY A 8 5.67 -39.67 35.79
C GLY A 8 4.76 -38.47 35.51
N THR A 9 4.51 -37.64 36.53
CA THR A 9 3.59 -36.49 36.43
C THR A 9 4.26 -35.23 35.87
N LEU A 10 5.61 -35.15 35.99
CA LEU A 10 6.37 -34.01 35.49
C LEU A 10 6.62 -34.07 33.97
N ALA A 11 6.63 -35.26 33.39
CA ALA A 11 6.84 -35.45 31.96
C ALA A 11 5.59 -35.14 31.10
N LEU A 12 4.40 -35.23 31.70
CA LEU A 12 3.14 -34.98 30.97
C LEU A 12 2.75 -33.49 30.88
N SER A 13 3.34 -32.65 31.77
CA SER A 13 3.06 -31.22 31.81
C SER A 13 3.92 -30.38 30.85
N LEU A 14 5.04 -30.91 30.33
CA LEU A 14 5.89 -30.21 29.35
C LEU A 14 5.41 -30.35 27.89
N GLY A 15 4.54 -31.28 27.59
CA GLY A 15 4.04 -31.55 26.23
C GLY A 15 2.93 -30.60 25.75
N LEU A 16 2.34 -29.82 26.65
CA LEU A 16 1.17 -28.98 26.35
C LEU A 16 1.49 -27.50 26.04
N LEU A 17 2.77 -27.12 26.07
CA LEU A 17 3.19 -25.73 25.80
C LEU A 17 3.67 -25.47 24.36
N ALA A 18 3.65 -26.46 23.49
CA ALA A 18 3.83 -26.23 22.06
C ALA A 18 2.49 -25.81 21.46
N SER A 19 2.03 -24.62 21.77
CA SER A 19 1.04 -23.92 20.92
C SER A 19 1.60 -23.90 19.50
N PRO A 20 0.91 -24.43 18.50
CA PRO A 20 1.31 -24.24 17.12
C PRO A 20 1.41 -22.71 16.93
N ALA A 21 2.59 -22.22 16.57
CA ALA A 21 2.76 -20.83 16.21
C ALA A 21 1.68 -20.56 15.14
N ALA A 22 0.67 -19.79 15.50
CA ALA A 22 -0.39 -19.43 14.57
C ALA A 22 0.31 -18.79 13.37
N ALA A 23 0.06 -19.32 12.17
CA ALA A 23 0.64 -18.79 10.95
C ALA A 23 0.34 -17.30 10.89
N GLU A 24 1.37 -16.47 10.85
CA GLU A 24 1.22 -15.03 10.84
C GLU A 24 0.61 -14.63 9.49
N LYS A 25 -0.54 -14.00 9.53
CA LYS A 25 -1.22 -13.51 8.34
C LYS A 25 -0.78 -12.09 8.02
N PHE A 26 -0.20 -11.91 6.85
CA PHE A 26 0.17 -10.60 6.31
C PHE A 26 -0.83 -10.14 5.26
N VAL A 27 -1.32 -8.91 5.40
CA VAL A 27 -2.18 -8.29 4.41
C VAL A 27 -1.41 -7.23 3.63
N VAL A 28 -1.40 -7.37 2.31
CA VAL A 28 -0.75 -6.47 1.36
C VAL A 28 -1.82 -5.69 0.61
N GLY A 29 -1.99 -4.42 0.93
CA GLY A 29 -2.90 -3.51 0.23
C GLY A 29 -2.28 -2.99 -1.08
N PHE A 30 -3.02 -3.00 -2.19
CA PHE A 30 -2.52 -2.51 -3.47
C PHE A 30 -3.64 -1.94 -4.35
N GLN A 31 -3.25 -1.19 -5.39
CA GLN A 31 -4.19 -0.63 -6.38
C GLN A 31 -4.04 -1.37 -7.71
N PRO A 32 -4.99 -2.25 -8.12
CA PRO A 32 -4.84 -3.07 -9.33
C PRO A 32 -4.77 -2.26 -10.63
N TYR A 33 -5.22 -1.01 -10.62
CA TYR A 33 -5.26 -0.13 -11.78
C TYR A 33 -4.11 0.90 -11.82
N ASP A 34 -3.15 0.78 -10.92
CA ASP A 34 -2.01 1.68 -10.85
C ASP A 34 -0.72 0.93 -11.22
N THR A 35 0.06 1.49 -12.14
CA THR A 35 1.30 0.88 -12.62
C THR A 35 2.32 0.58 -11.52
N ILE A 36 2.29 1.32 -10.42
CA ILE A 36 3.13 1.07 -9.25
C ILE A 36 2.79 -0.24 -8.52
N SER A 37 1.63 -0.81 -8.78
CA SER A 37 1.16 -2.05 -8.14
C SER A 37 1.42 -3.30 -8.98
N TYR A 38 2.04 -3.21 -10.14
CA TYR A 38 2.36 -4.39 -10.95
C TYR A 38 3.20 -5.41 -10.18
N GLN A 39 4.14 -4.94 -9.36
CA GLN A 39 4.95 -5.83 -8.54
C GLN A 39 4.09 -6.61 -7.52
N ALA A 40 3.04 -6.00 -6.97
CA ALA A 40 2.12 -6.68 -6.08
C ALA A 40 1.33 -7.77 -6.82
N ILE A 41 0.83 -7.46 -8.03
CA ILE A 41 0.08 -8.40 -8.87
C ILE A 41 0.97 -9.59 -9.27
N VAL A 42 2.16 -9.33 -9.80
CA VAL A 42 3.11 -10.38 -10.20
C VAL A 42 3.50 -11.24 -9.00
N ASN A 43 3.71 -10.63 -7.84
CA ASN A 43 4.05 -11.34 -6.62
C ASN A 43 2.88 -12.23 -6.14
N ALA A 44 1.64 -11.74 -6.22
CA ALA A 44 0.45 -12.50 -5.88
C ALA A 44 0.28 -13.72 -6.78
N GLU A 45 0.36 -13.51 -8.11
CA GLU A 45 0.14 -14.55 -9.12
C GLU A 45 1.23 -15.63 -9.10
N LEU A 46 2.51 -15.22 -8.99
CA LEU A 46 3.64 -16.14 -9.03
C LEU A 46 4.05 -16.66 -7.64
N GLY A 47 3.47 -16.14 -6.56
CA GLY A 47 3.80 -16.53 -5.20
C GLY A 47 5.27 -16.30 -4.82
N LEU A 48 5.93 -15.27 -5.39
CA LEU A 48 7.36 -15.01 -5.22
C LEU A 48 7.73 -14.75 -3.75
N TRP A 49 6.81 -14.21 -2.97
CA TRP A 49 6.96 -13.96 -1.53
C TRP A 49 7.30 -15.23 -0.74
N LYS A 50 6.83 -16.40 -1.19
CA LYS A 50 7.09 -17.69 -0.52
C LYS A 50 8.58 -17.99 -0.35
N LYS A 51 9.41 -17.46 -1.25
CA LYS A 51 10.87 -17.61 -1.18
C LYS A 51 11.51 -16.84 -0.03
N TYR A 52 10.84 -15.78 0.45
CA TYR A 52 11.40 -14.81 1.38
C TYR A 52 10.68 -14.76 2.74
N THR A 53 9.66 -15.58 2.91
CA THR A 53 8.89 -15.65 4.16
C THR A 53 9.06 -17.02 4.81
N PRO A 54 8.95 -17.12 6.14
CA PRO A 54 8.95 -18.40 6.83
C PRO A 54 7.87 -19.34 6.30
N ALA A 55 8.13 -20.64 6.38
CA ALA A 55 7.14 -21.66 6.04
C ALA A 55 5.87 -21.48 6.91
N GLY A 56 4.70 -21.56 6.28
CA GLY A 56 3.41 -21.37 6.96
C GLY A 56 2.93 -19.91 7.01
N THR A 57 3.73 -18.93 6.57
CA THR A 57 3.25 -17.54 6.41
C THR A 57 2.13 -17.49 5.38
N GLU A 58 1.01 -16.87 5.74
CA GLU A 58 -0.10 -16.59 4.83
C GLU A 58 -0.04 -15.12 4.40
N ILE A 59 -0.09 -14.88 3.09
CA ILE A 59 -0.16 -13.51 2.56
C ILE A 59 -1.46 -13.33 1.78
N GLU A 60 -2.26 -12.36 2.23
CA GLU A 60 -3.45 -11.90 1.54
C GLU A 60 -3.14 -10.63 0.74
N PHE A 61 -3.41 -10.65 -0.56
CA PHE A 61 -3.33 -9.47 -1.43
C PHE A 61 -4.70 -8.81 -1.53
N GLN A 62 -4.85 -7.64 -0.90
CA GLN A 62 -6.13 -6.93 -0.80
C GLN A 62 -6.19 -5.76 -1.80
N PRO A 63 -7.00 -5.85 -2.86
CA PRO A 63 -7.14 -4.76 -3.82
C PRO A 63 -7.92 -3.58 -3.23
N ALA A 64 -7.53 -2.37 -3.60
CA ALA A 64 -8.20 -1.13 -3.23
C ALA A 64 -8.30 -0.18 -4.41
N LEU A 65 -9.37 0.57 -4.52
CA LEU A 65 -9.58 1.52 -5.64
C LEU A 65 -8.61 2.71 -5.60
N GLN A 66 -8.13 3.10 -4.41
CA GLN A 66 -7.31 4.29 -4.21
C GLN A 66 -6.23 4.07 -3.16
N GLY A 67 -5.08 4.72 -3.31
CA GLY A 67 -4.00 4.66 -2.34
C GLY A 67 -4.38 5.20 -0.95
N THR A 68 -5.35 6.10 -0.86
CA THR A 68 -5.89 6.56 0.42
C THR A 68 -6.63 5.46 1.17
N VAL A 69 -7.27 4.53 0.47
CA VAL A 69 -7.91 3.34 1.09
C VAL A 69 -6.84 2.42 1.65
N VAL A 70 -5.78 2.15 0.87
CA VAL A 70 -4.62 1.37 1.35
C VAL A 70 -4.02 2.03 2.59
N ALA A 71 -3.78 3.35 2.55
CA ALA A 71 -3.23 4.10 3.67
C ALA A 71 -4.12 4.00 4.93
N ASN A 72 -5.43 4.11 4.78
CA ASN A 72 -6.35 4.00 5.90
C ASN A 72 -6.39 2.57 6.49
N ASN A 73 -6.27 1.54 5.64
CA ASN A 73 -6.17 0.16 6.11
C ASN A 73 -4.87 -0.06 6.91
N MET A 74 -3.76 0.55 6.51
CA MET A 74 -2.50 0.50 7.28
C MET A 74 -2.64 1.25 8.63
N LEU A 75 -3.25 2.43 8.65
CA LEU A 75 -3.50 3.17 9.89
C LEU A 75 -4.41 2.40 10.86
N ALA A 76 -5.34 1.63 10.33
CA ALA A 76 -6.26 0.79 11.10
C ALA A 76 -5.67 -0.61 11.44
N ASN A 77 -4.38 -0.84 11.15
CA ASN A 77 -3.69 -2.13 11.31
C ASN A 77 -4.39 -3.31 10.56
N LYS A 78 -5.10 -3.00 9.48
CA LYS A 78 -5.76 -3.98 8.62
C LYS A 78 -4.88 -4.41 7.44
N ALA A 79 -3.78 -3.71 7.18
CA ALA A 79 -2.76 -4.07 6.21
C ALA A 79 -1.38 -3.70 6.77
N GLN A 80 -0.43 -4.60 6.65
CA GLN A 80 0.94 -4.43 7.14
C GLN A 80 1.85 -3.84 6.05
N VAL A 81 1.52 -4.08 4.78
CA VAL A 81 2.25 -3.55 3.62
C VAL A 81 1.27 -2.85 2.69
N GLY A 82 1.69 -1.73 2.11
CA GLY A 82 0.87 -0.96 1.17
C GLY A 82 1.64 -0.49 -0.05
N TYR A 83 1.11 -0.80 -1.23
CA TYR A 83 1.55 -0.23 -2.50
C TYR A 83 0.70 1.00 -2.80
N MET A 84 1.32 2.16 -2.88
CA MET A 84 0.60 3.41 -3.13
C MET A 84 1.50 4.45 -3.80
N SER A 85 0.91 5.43 -4.43
CA SER A 85 1.64 6.55 -5.02
C SER A 85 2.25 7.47 -3.96
N VAL A 86 3.17 8.34 -4.37
CA VAL A 86 3.97 9.18 -3.46
C VAL A 86 3.13 10.04 -2.52
N MET A 87 2.02 10.64 -2.97
CA MET A 87 1.22 11.53 -2.12
C MET A 87 0.55 10.81 -0.95
N PRO A 88 -0.21 9.71 -1.15
CA PRO A 88 -0.74 8.94 -0.02
C PRO A 88 0.36 8.43 0.91
N ALA A 89 1.50 7.96 0.38
CA ALA A 89 2.62 7.49 1.18
C ALA A 89 3.21 8.60 2.05
N THR A 90 3.45 9.79 1.48
CA THR A 90 3.98 10.95 2.21
C THR A 90 3.03 11.39 3.32
N ILE A 91 1.73 11.51 3.02
CA ILE A 91 0.71 11.86 4.01
C ILE A 91 0.66 10.83 5.14
N LEU A 92 0.74 9.55 4.80
CA LEU A 92 0.73 8.46 5.77
C LEU A 92 1.95 8.53 6.70
N CYS A 93 3.16 8.65 6.14
CA CYS A 93 4.40 8.74 6.92
C CYS A 93 4.50 10.05 7.74
N SER A 94 3.75 11.10 7.39
CA SER A 94 3.71 12.35 8.16
C SER A 94 2.82 12.29 9.41
N LYS A 95 2.21 11.13 9.69
CA LYS A 95 1.30 10.92 10.83
C LYS A 95 1.87 9.94 11.89
N PRO A 96 3.08 10.16 12.42
CA PRO A 96 3.73 9.20 13.32
C PRO A 96 2.97 8.96 14.63
N LYS A 97 2.12 9.91 15.04
CA LYS A 97 1.28 9.76 16.23
C LYS A 97 0.11 8.78 16.05
N GLN A 98 -0.26 8.46 14.81
CA GLN A 98 -1.37 7.54 14.51
C GLN A 98 -0.89 6.11 14.27
N ALA A 99 0.25 5.96 13.58
CA ALA A 99 0.88 4.65 13.37
C ALA A 99 2.35 4.85 13.00
N GLU A 100 3.22 3.93 13.44
CA GLU A 100 4.62 3.90 13.07
C GLU A 100 4.78 3.23 11.70
N ILE A 101 4.61 4.00 10.62
CA ILE A 101 4.68 3.52 9.25
C ILE A 101 5.91 4.12 8.57
N LYS A 102 6.65 3.27 7.84
CA LYS A 102 7.89 3.65 7.15
C LYS A 102 7.79 3.33 5.65
N MET A 103 8.35 4.18 4.83
CA MET A 103 8.57 3.88 3.42
C MET A 103 9.82 3.01 3.31
N VAL A 104 9.68 1.78 2.81
CA VAL A 104 10.78 0.80 2.76
C VAL A 104 11.37 0.65 1.35
N ALA A 105 10.63 1.02 0.31
CA ALA A 105 11.12 0.94 -1.06
C ALA A 105 10.40 1.93 -1.97
N THR A 106 11.13 2.43 -2.99
CA THR A 106 10.58 3.15 -4.14
C THR A 106 10.54 2.19 -5.32
N LEU A 107 9.35 1.89 -5.83
CA LEU A 107 9.12 0.87 -6.85
C LEU A 107 9.19 1.41 -8.28
N GLY A 108 9.15 2.71 -8.43
CA GLY A 108 9.27 3.38 -9.72
C GLY A 108 9.47 4.87 -9.56
N MET A 109 10.19 5.45 -10.50
CA MET A 109 10.40 6.90 -10.60
C MET A 109 10.36 7.31 -12.07
N SER A 110 9.97 8.55 -12.32
CA SER A 110 10.08 9.18 -13.62
C SER A 110 11.31 10.08 -13.65
N LYS A 111 12.20 9.87 -14.62
CA LYS A 111 13.37 10.72 -14.85
C LYS A 111 13.37 11.20 -16.29
N GLY A 112 13.27 12.51 -16.49
CA GLY A 112 13.25 13.10 -17.83
C GLY A 112 11.99 12.83 -18.65
N THR A 113 10.96 12.21 -18.06
CA THR A 113 9.66 11.95 -18.68
C THR A 113 8.53 12.51 -17.83
N ARG A 114 7.37 12.70 -18.43
CA ARG A 114 6.18 13.19 -17.72
C ARG A 114 5.53 12.02 -16.98
N CYS A 115 5.32 12.14 -15.69
CA CYS A 115 4.64 11.11 -14.88
C CYS A 115 3.19 11.46 -14.50
N SER A 116 2.80 12.73 -14.66
CA SER A 116 1.43 13.18 -14.41
C SER A 116 0.96 14.00 -15.61
N LEU A 117 -0.21 13.66 -16.12
CA LEU A 117 -0.79 14.28 -17.30
C LEU A 117 -2.22 14.76 -16.97
N VAL A 118 -2.57 15.92 -17.50
CA VAL A 118 -3.96 16.35 -17.63
C VAL A 118 -4.47 15.85 -18.98
N VAL A 119 -5.49 15.02 -18.95
CA VAL A 119 -6.11 14.47 -20.16
C VAL A 119 -7.39 15.24 -20.43
N VAL A 120 -7.55 15.68 -21.65
CA VAL A 120 -8.73 16.42 -22.11
C VAL A 120 -9.41 15.66 -23.25
N ARG A 121 -10.64 16.05 -23.58
CA ARG A 121 -11.37 15.47 -24.71
C ARG A 121 -10.67 15.81 -26.03
N LYS A 122 -10.87 14.95 -27.03
CA LYS A 122 -10.24 15.11 -28.36
C LYS A 122 -10.64 16.41 -29.06
N ASP A 123 -11.80 16.98 -28.72
CA ASP A 123 -12.34 18.24 -29.25
C ASP A 123 -11.82 19.50 -28.52
N ALA A 124 -10.89 19.32 -27.55
CA ALA A 124 -10.22 20.46 -26.93
C ALA A 124 -9.29 21.15 -27.92
N PRO A 125 -9.10 22.48 -27.80
CA PRO A 125 -8.17 23.20 -28.66
C PRO A 125 -6.74 22.76 -28.49
N GLU A 126 -5.90 22.93 -29.49
CA GLU A 126 -4.47 22.79 -29.35
C GLU A 126 -3.88 23.96 -28.56
N PHE A 127 -2.96 23.66 -27.66
CA PHE A 127 -2.33 24.67 -26.80
C PHE A 127 -0.84 24.75 -27.12
N LYS A 128 -0.32 25.97 -27.17
CA LYS A 128 1.11 26.24 -27.41
C LYS A 128 1.91 26.34 -26.12
N SER A 129 1.26 26.58 -24.99
CA SER A 129 1.93 26.71 -23.69
C SER A 129 1.08 26.19 -22.53
N ASN A 130 1.70 25.97 -21.39
CA ASN A 130 1.01 25.58 -20.16
C ASN A 130 0.09 26.69 -19.64
N GLU A 131 0.43 27.96 -19.88
CA GLU A 131 -0.36 29.12 -19.51
C GLU A 131 -1.68 29.19 -20.29
N GLU A 132 -1.66 28.80 -21.56
CA GLU A 132 -2.87 28.67 -22.37
C GLU A 132 -3.77 27.56 -21.83
N VAL A 133 -3.21 26.41 -21.49
CA VAL A 133 -3.94 25.30 -20.85
C VAL A 133 -4.56 25.77 -19.54
N ALA A 134 -3.82 26.45 -18.70
CA ALA A 134 -4.30 26.93 -17.41
C ALA A 134 -5.48 27.91 -17.57
N ARG A 135 -5.37 28.88 -18.50
CA ARG A 135 -6.43 29.80 -18.80
C ARG A 135 -7.68 29.12 -19.38
N TRP A 136 -7.49 28.13 -20.24
CA TRP A 136 -8.60 27.36 -20.79
C TRP A 136 -9.30 26.48 -19.75
N LEU A 137 -8.56 25.98 -18.73
CA LEU A 137 -9.11 25.20 -17.64
C LEU A 137 -9.83 26.03 -16.58
N ASP A 138 -9.65 27.36 -16.60
CA ASP A 138 -10.32 28.25 -15.65
C ASP A 138 -11.84 28.13 -15.74
N GLY A 139 -12.50 28.00 -14.60
CA GLY A 139 -13.94 27.78 -14.50
C GLY A 139 -14.43 26.39 -14.96
N LYS A 140 -13.55 25.46 -15.37
CA LYS A 140 -13.93 24.11 -15.77
C LYS A 140 -13.86 23.13 -14.61
N ILE A 141 -14.67 22.08 -14.70
CA ILE A 141 -14.64 20.98 -13.72
C ILE A 141 -13.49 20.04 -14.09
N ILE A 142 -12.56 19.83 -13.15
CA ILE A 142 -11.44 18.91 -13.29
C ILE A 142 -11.69 17.71 -12.39
N ALA A 143 -11.75 16.51 -12.97
CA ALA A 143 -11.85 15.26 -12.24
C ALA A 143 -10.45 14.77 -11.83
N ALA A 144 -10.26 14.50 -10.55
CA ALA A 144 -9.02 13.92 -10.05
C ALA A 144 -9.31 12.96 -8.87
N PRO A 145 -8.51 11.90 -8.68
CA PRO A 145 -8.63 11.04 -7.50
C PRO A 145 -8.36 11.85 -6.22
N LYS A 146 -9.26 11.75 -5.26
CA LYS A 146 -9.12 12.42 -3.96
C LYS A 146 -7.81 12.02 -3.28
N GLY A 147 -7.00 12.99 -2.86
CA GLY A 147 -5.74 12.76 -2.15
C GLY A 147 -4.54 12.44 -3.05
N LYS A 148 -4.69 12.37 -4.38
CA LYS A 148 -3.56 12.21 -5.32
C LYS A 148 -3.06 13.55 -5.86
N VAL A 149 -3.92 14.53 -6.02
CA VAL A 149 -3.60 15.89 -6.49
C VAL A 149 -4.30 16.89 -5.58
N ARG A 150 -3.70 18.05 -5.35
CA ARG A 150 -4.42 19.16 -4.73
C ARG A 150 -5.61 19.51 -5.61
N THR A 151 -6.80 19.28 -5.10
CA THR A 151 -8.06 19.63 -5.77
C THR A 151 -8.39 21.13 -5.68
N ALA A 152 -7.57 21.90 -4.97
CA ALA A 152 -7.60 23.35 -5.12
C ALA A 152 -6.53 23.69 -6.16
N ALA A 153 -6.93 24.05 -7.35
CA ALA A 153 -6.05 24.80 -8.22
C ALA A 153 -5.60 26.04 -7.43
N PRO A 154 -4.30 26.22 -7.12
CA PRO A 154 -3.84 27.53 -6.75
C PRO A 154 -4.14 28.43 -7.95
N PRO A 155 -4.36 29.73 -7.76
CA PRO A 155 -4.23 30.63 -8.87
C PRO A 155 -2.85 30.38 -9.47
N PHE A 156 -2.83 29.93 -10.71
CA PHE A 156 -1.59 29.77 -11.46
C PHE A 156 -1.04 31.19 -11.66
N LEU A 157 -0.09 31.58 -10.81
CA LEU A 157 0.81 32.72 -11.05
C LEU A 157 2.10 32.20 -11.63
#